data_b501cb7749422775d6bb28a23e14dd47
#
_entry.id   b501cb7749422775d6bb28a23e14dd47
#
_cell.length_a   1.000
_cell.length_b   1.000
_cell.length_c   1.000
_cell.angle_alpha   90.00
_cell.angle_beta   90.00
_cell.angle_gamma   90.00
#
_symmetry.space_group_name_H-M   'P 1'
#
loop_
_entity.id
_entity.type
_entity.pdbx_description
1 polymer ?
#
loop_
_entity_poly.entity_id
_entity_poly.type
_entity_poly.pdbx_seq_one_letter_code
_entity_poly.pdbx_strand_id
1 'polypeptide(L)'
;MKTITKAKTTSYTDKKLKYGERYTYYVYAYYKDGKTLKNISARTIVEMQLEEPHNLVLTNKGNKVSVKWDADKYATGYQIRYMVYDVYGRKKAATETYVTVKKNKYTISGLENGEYVSVSVRSYNSKNEYSIWMSSKESISLAAVKSIKASYDEKKNTVKITWKKVAGAKYYKVFRS
;
A
#
# COMPACT_ATOMS: atom_id res chain seq x y z
N MET A 1 7.53 15.57 -34.45
CA MET A 1 7.81 14.44 -35.37
C MET A 1 9.31 14.39 -35.61
N LYS A 2 9.94 13.23 -35.57
CA LYS A 2 11.38 13.06 -35.87
C LYS A 2 11.53 12.14 -37.08
N THR A 3 12.34 12.55 -38.04
CA THR A 3 12.64 11.75 -39.23
C THR A 3 13.94 11.02 -39.04
N ILE A 4 13.98 9.71 -39.27
CA ILE A 4 15.19 8.87 -39.27
C ILE A 4 15.57 8.64 -40.72
N THR A 5 16.65 9.24 -41.15
CA THR A 5 17.09 9.20 -42.56
C THR A 5 17.94 7.98 -42.90
N LYS A 6 18.46 7.24 -41.91
CA LYS A 6 19.25 6.04 -42.10
C LYS A 6 18.38 4.80 -42.11
N ALA A 7 18.14 4.19 -43.24
CA ALA A 7 17.27 3.02 -43.40
C ALA A 7 17.67 1.79 -42.56
N LYS A 8 18.91 1.69 -42.14
CA LYS A 8 19.43 0.63 -41.25
C LYS A 8 19.10 0.86 -39.78
N THR A 9 18.57 2.04 -39.39
CA THR A 9 18.19 2.36 -38.00
C THR A 9 16.78 1.83 -37.72
N THR A 10 16.69 0.84 -36.85
CA THR A 10 15.40 0.17 -36.47
C THR A 10 14.96 0.49 -35.06
N SER A 11 15.57 1.52 -34.46
CA SER A 11 15.24 1.93 -33.07
C SER A 11 15.19 3.46 -32.94
N TYR A 12 14.33 3.89 -32.05
CA TYR A 12 14.21 5.27 -31.60
C TYR A 12 13.95 5.29 -30.09
N THR A 13 14.66 6.15 -29.36
CA THR A 13 14.44 6.35 -27.94
C THR A 13 13.84 7.73 -27.71
N ASP A 14 12.62 7.77 -27.20
CA ASP A 14 12.03 8.99 -26.71
C ASP A 14 12.48 9.25 -25.26
N LYS A 15 12.69 10.50 -24.93
CA LYS A 15 13.23 10.92 -23.63
C LYS A 15 12.35 11.99 -23.02
N LYS A 16 12.44 12.13 -21.69
CA LYS A 16 11.69 13.12 -20.92
C LYS A 16 10.17 12.91 -20.97
N LEU A 17 9.76 11.66 -21.11
CA LEU A 17 8.34 11.28 -20.99
C LEU A 17 7.85 11.56 -19.58
N LYS A 18 6.58 11.92 -19.47
CA LYS A 18 5.92 12.17 -18.18
C LYS A 18 5.21 10.92 -17.73
N TYR A 19 5.35 10.59 -16.47
CA TYR A 19 4.67 9.47 -15.85
C TYR A 19 3.15 9.76 -15.76
N GLY A 20 2.31 8.74 -15.97
CA GLY A 20 0.86 8.88 -16.04
C GLY A 20 0.35 9.38 -17.40
N GLU A 21 1.20 9.50 -18.40
CA GLU A 21 0.82 9.88 -19.75
C GLU A 21 0.74 8.67 -20.67
N ARG A 22 -0.20 8.74 -21.61
CA ARG A 22 -0.31 7.80 -22.72
C ARG A 22 0.38 8.37 -23.94
N TYR A 23 1.31 7.61 -24.51
CA TYR A 23 2.02 7.97 -25.73
C TYR A 23 1.67 6.99 -26.84
N THR A 24 1.29 7.54 -27.99
CA THR A 24 1.05 6.74 -29.19
C THR A 24 2.14 7.00 -30.19
N TYR A 25 2.83 5.96 -30.58
CA TYR A 25 3.91 6.04 -31.57
C TYR A 25 3.46 5.46 -32.89
N TYR A 26 3.71 6.23 -33.93
CA TYR A 26 3.52 5.80 -35.32
C TYR A 26 4.88 5.70 -35.97
N VAL A 27 5.14 4.56 -36.60
CA VAL A 27 6.36 4.35 -37.39
C VAL A 27 5.94 4.23 -38.85
N TYR A 28 6.51 5.09 -39.69
CA TYR A 28 6.26 5.12 -41.12
C TYR A 28 7.52 4.69 -41.87
N ALA A 29 7.42 3.64 -42.65
CA ALA A 29 8.42 3.29 -43.64
C ALA A 29 8.10 3.98 -44.97
N TYR A 30 9.06 4.72 -45.50
CA TYR A 30 8.92 5.41 -46.76
C TYR A 30 9.73 4.70 -47.84
N TYR A 31 9.13 4.54 -49.01
CA TYR A 31 9.79 4.03 -50.19
C TYR A 31 9.40 4.87 -51.42
N LYS A 32 10.25 4.83 -52.43
CA LYS A 32 9.96 5.48 -53.68
C LYS A 32 9.30 4.53 -54.67
N ASP A 33 8.21 4.97 -55.26
CA ASP A 33 7.56 4.33 -56.39
C ASP A 33 7.64 5.34 -57.56
N GLY A 34 8.65 5.18 -58.40
CA GLY A 34 8.98 6.18 -59.39
C GLY A 34 9.42 7.51 -58.74
N LYS A 35 8.69 8.60 -59.04
CA LYS A 35 8.90 9.92 -58.44
C LYS A 35 8.08 10.14 -57.16
N THR A 36 7.16 9.25 -56.85
CA THR A 36 6.24 9.41 -55.71
C THR A 36 6.80 8.78 -54.46
N LEU A 37 6.72 9.49 -53.33
CA LEU A 37 7.04 8.98 -51.98
C LEU A 37 5.76 8.36 -51.41
N LYS A 38 5.80 7.06 -51.16
CA LYS A 38 4.71 6.30 -50.47
C LYS A 38 5.15 5.86 -49.11
N ASN A 39 4.21 5.60 -48.19
CA ASN A 39 4.49 5.11 -46.87
C ASN A 39 3.59 3.95 -46.46
N ILE A 40 4.12 3.15 -45.52
CA ILE A 40 3.37 2.13 -44.79
C ILE A 40 3.61 2.43 -43.30
N SER A 41 2.57 2.43 -42.51
CA SER A 41 2.67 2.74 -41.07
C SER A 41 2.25 1.58 -40.20
N ALA A 42 2.90 1.51 -39.04
CA ALA A 42 2.43 0.73 -37.88
C ALA A 42 2.37 1.64 -36.67
N ARG A 43 1.45 1.34 -35.77
CA ARG A 43 1.34 2.07 -34.50
C ARG A 43 1.52 1.14 -33.32
N THR A 44 2.06 1.66 -32.24
CA THR A 44 2.02 1.05 -30.91
C THR A 44 1.61 2.09 -29.87
N ILE A 45 1.01 1.65 -28.80
CA ILE A 45 0.63 2.49 -27.67
C ILE A 45 1.46 2.06 -26.48
N VAL A 46 2.08 3.02 -25.82
CA VAL A 46 2.79 2.82 -24.56
C VAL A 46 2.11 3.68 -23.51
N GLU A 47 1.65 3.06 -22.45
CA GLU A 47 1.09 3.76 -21.28
C GLU A 47 2.15 3.77 -20.18
N MET A 48 2.53 4.96 -19.77
CA MET A 48 3.39 5.17 -18.61
C MET A 48 2.51 5.21 -17.36
N GLN A 49 1.96 4.05 -16.97
CA GLN A 49 1.09 3.95 -15.80
C GLN A 49 1.89 4.15 -14.51
N LEU A 50 1.20 4.69 -13.49
CA LEU A 50 1.72 4.67 -12.13
C LEU A 50 1.86 3.22 -11.66
N GLU A 51 3.01 2.90 -11.10
CA GLU A 51 3.20 1.62 -10.44
C GLU A 51 2.41 1.58 -9.13
N GLU A 52 1.98 0.39 -8.74
CA GLU A 52 1.42 0.19 -7.42
C GLU A 52 2.51 0.42 -6.35
N PRO A 53 2.14 0.88 -5.16
CA PRO A 53 3.09 0.97 -4.06
C PRO A 53 3.68 -0.40 -3.75
N HIS A 54 4.97 -0.47 -3.44
CA HIS A 54 5.66 -1.70 -3.06
C HIS A 54 5.85 -1.78 -1.55
N ASN A 55 6.13 -2.98 -1.05
CA ASN A 55 6.49 -3.26 0.35
C ASN A 55 5.47 -2.69 1.36
N LEU A 56 4.18 -2.95 1.11
CA LEU A 56 3.12 -2.60 2.05
C LEU A 56 3.26 -3.43 3.33
N VAL A 57 3.61 -2.74 4.43
CA VAL A 57 3.81 -3.33 5.75
C VAL A 57 2.81 -2.74 6.73
N LEU A 58 2.11 -3.63 7.40
CA LEU A 58 1.22 -3.31 8.50
C LEU A 58 1.87 -3.75 9.82
N THR A 59 1.85 -2.88 10.82
CA THR A 59 2.40 -3.20 12.15
C THR A 59 1.40 -2.84 13.23
N ASN A 60 1.05 -3.83 14.03
CA ASN A 60 0.18 -3.65 15.18
C ASN A 60 0.89 -2.86 16.29
N LYS A 61 0.22 -1.85 16.84
CA LYS A 61 0.67 -1.04 17.97
C LYS A 61 -0.48 -0.81 18.96
N GLY A 62 -0.82 -1.85 19.71
CA GLY A 62 -1.94 -1.82 20.64
C GLY A 62 -3.28 -1.75 19.88
N ASN A 63 -4.05 -0.68 20.06
CA ASN A 63 -5.33 -0.48 19.37
C ASN A 63 -5.18 0.31 18.05
N LYS A 64 -4.02 0.26 17.44
CA LYS A 64 -3.68 0.95 16.19
C LYS A 64 -2.92 0.04 15.25
N VAL A 65 -3.09 0.24 13.96
CA VAL A 65 -2.25 -0.36 12.92
C VAL A 65 -1.50 0.74 12.20
N SER A 66 -0.17 0.67 12.23
CA SER A 66 0.70 1.49 11.41
C SER A 66 0.82 0.88 10.03
N VAL A 67 0.48 1.62 9.02
CA VAL A 67 0.56 1.25 7.60
C VAL A 67 1.72 2.00 6.98
N LYS A 68 2.63 1.31 6.31
CA LYS A 68 3.78 1.90 5.60
C LYS A 68 3.99 1.18 4.27
N TRP A 69 4.53 1.89 3.31
CA TRP A 69 4.92 1.37 1.99
C TRP A 69 6.10 2.17 1.44
N ASP A 70 6.71 1.72 0.36
CA ASP A 70 7.79 2.45 -0.27
C ASP A 70 7.25 3.71 -0.97
N ALA A 71 8.04 4.78 -0.92
CA ALA A 71 7.71 6.01 -1.61
C ALA A 71 7.94 5.85 -3.12
N ASP A 72 6.94 6.19 -3.91
CA ASP A 72 7.08 6.31 -5.36
C ASP A 72 7.45 7.76 -5.71
N LYS A 73 8.54 7.93 -6.46
CA LYS A 73 9.05 9.24 -6.90
C LYS A 73 8.11 9.97 -7.87
N TYR A 74 7.23 9.25 -8.53
CA TYR A 74 6.28 9.79 -9.51
C TYR A 74 4.89 10.03 -8.93
N ALA A 75 4.61 9.50 -7.73
CA ALA A 75 3.35 9.72 -7.07
C ALA A 75 3.26 11.12 -6.47
N THR A 76 2.16 11.79 -6.70
CA THR A 76 1.79 13.03 -6.00
C THR A 76 1.29 12.75 -4.60
N GLY A 77 0.78 11.56 -4.37
CA GLY A 77 0.31 11.05 -3.09
C GLY A 77 -0.31 9.66 -3.23
N TYR A 78 -1.01 9.23 -2.17
CA TYR A 78 -1.55 7.89 -2.05
C TYR A 78 -2.99 7.93 -1.57
N GLN A 79 -3.79 7.00 -2.03
CA GLN A 79 -5.11 6.73 -1.49
C GLN A 79 -5.08 5.39 -0.77
N ILE A 80 -5.56 5.39 0.46
CA ILE A 80 -5.69 4.22 1.32
C ILE A 80 -7.17 3.87 1.36
N ARG A 81 -7.47 2.60 1.19
CA ARG A 81 -8.77 2.00 1.42
C ARG A 81 -8.62 0.98 2.52
N TYR A 82 -9.44 1.04 3.55
CA TYR A 82 -9.41 0.01 4.58
C TYR A 82 -10.80 -0.34 5.09
N MET A 83 -10.88 -1.53 5.64
CA MET A 83 -12.08 -2.09 6.22
C MET A 83 -11.74 -2.79 7.53
N VAL A 84 -12.56 -2.59 8.54
CA VAL A 84 -12.41 -3.22 9.85
C VAL A 84 -13.40 -4.37 9.98
N TYR A 85 -12.93 -5.50 10.49
CA TYR A 85 -13.70 -6.71 10.74
C TYR A 85 -13.62 -7.06 12.22
N ASP A 86 -14.72 -7.61 12.75
CA ASP A 86 -14.75 -8.13 14.12
C ASP A 86 -14.05 -9.50 14.23
N VAL A 87 -13.99 -10.04 15.43
CA VAL A 87 -13.40 -11.36 15.73
C VAL A 87 -14.04 -12.53 14.97
N TYR A 88 -15.24 -12.35 14.44
CA TYR A 88 -15.97 -13.36 13.66
C TYR A 88 -15.84 -13.15 12.15
N GLY A 89 -15.05 -12.20 11.73
CA GLY A 89 -14.87 -11.89 10.31
C GLY A 89 -15.97 -11.03 9.69
N ARG A 90 -16.88 -10.46 10.49
CA ARG A 90 -17.94 -9.59 10.01
C ARG A 90 -17.44 -8.15 9.91
N LYS A 91 -17.80 -7.46 8.85
CA LYS A 91 -17.48 -6.03 8.68
C LYS A 91 -18.14 -5.20 9.79
N LYS A 92 -17.38 -4.31 10.43
CA LYS A 92 -17.89 -3.39 11.45
C LYS A 92 -18.62 -2.19 10.86
N ALA A 93 -18.26 -1.76 9.66
CA ALA A 93 -18.91 -0.68 8.94
C ALA A 93 -19.48 -1.19 7.61
N ALA A 94 -20.61 -0.63 7.20
CA ALA A 94 -21.24 -0.98 5.93
C ALA A 94 -20.39 -0.57 4.72
N THR A 95 -19.54 0.46 4.87
CA THR A 95 -18.74 1.05 3.79
C THR A 95 -17.26 0.98 4.11
N GLU A 96 -16.47 0.90 3.06
CA GLU A 96 -15.02 1.05 3.13
C GLU A 96 -14.63 2.49 3.47
N THR A 97 -13.57 2.66 4.24
CA THR A 97 -13.01 3.97 4.53
C THR A 97 -11.91 4.31 3.53
N TYR A 98 -12.01 5.49 2.92
CA TYR A 98 -11.01 6.02 1.99
C TYR A 98 -10.33 7.23 2.59
N VAL A 99 -8.99 7.24 2.55
CA VAL A 99 -8.17 8.35 3.04
C VAL A 99 -7.09 8.67 2.01
N THR A 100 -6.91 9.96 1.75
CA THR A 100 -5.85 10.45 0.87
C THR A 100 -4.72 11.06 1.67
N VAL A 101 -3.48 10.68 1.39
CA VAL A 101 -2.28 11.17 2.09
C VAL A 101 -1.17 11.51 1.11
N LYS A 102 -0.30 12.43 1.51
CA LYS A 102 0.92 12.79 0.76
C LYS A 102 2.13 11.94 1.14
N LYS A 103 2.15 11.41 2.36
CA LYS A 103 3.26 10.60 2.88
C LYS A 103 2.98 9.12 2.68
N ASN A 104 4.03 8.33 2.52
CA ASN A 104 3.98 6.88 2.38
C ASN A 104 3.75 6.14 3.71
N LYS A 105 2.89 6.69 4.55
CA LYS A 105 2.48 6.11 5.83
C LYS A 105 1.12 6.62 6.28
N TYR A 106 0.43 5.79 7.05
CA TYR A 106 -0.83 6.13 7.71
C TYR A 106 -0.99 5.33 9.01
N THR A 107 -1.84 5.79 9.91
CA THR A 107 -2.17 5.04 11.13
C THR A 107 -3.68 4.91 11.28
N ILE A 108 -4.15 3.70 11.26
CA ILE A 108 -5.54 3.36 11.58
C ILE A 108 -5.62 3.24 13.10
N SER A 109 -6.56 3.91 13.73
CA SER A 109 -6.73 3.95 15.19
C SER A 109 -8.17 3.63 15.60
N GLY A 110 -8.40 3.45 16.90
CA GLY A 110 -9.72 3.13 17.45
C GLY A 110 -10.13 1.67 17.26
N LEU A 111 -9.17 0.78 17.01
CA LEU A 111 -9.40 -0.63 16.83
C LEU A 111 -9.56 -1.33 18.18
N GLU A 112 -10.39 -2.36 18.23
CA GLU A 112 -10.61 -3.20 19.41
C GLU A 112 -9.82 -4.52 19.31
N ASN A 113 -9.64 -5.18 20.45
CA ASN A 113 -8.94 -6.45 20.47
C ASN A 113 -9.69 -7.53 19.70
N GLY A 114 -8.97 -8.32 18.93
CA GLY A 114 -9.52 -9.37 18.09
C GLY A 114 -10.07 -8.89 16.75
N GLU A 115 -10.07 -7.58 16.51
CA GLU A 115 -10.38 -7.05 15.19
C GLU A 115 -9.19 -7.23 14.24
N TYR A 116 -9.48 -7.23 12.97
CA TYR A 116 -8.45 -7.10 11.94
C TYR A 116 -8.87 -6.09 10.87
N VAL A 117 -7.87 -5.55 10.19
CA VAL A 117 -8.05 -4.61 9.11
C VAL A 117 -7.56 -5.22 7.80
N SER A 118 -8.35 -5.05 6.75
CA SER A 118 -7.89 -5.22 5.37
C SER A 118 -7.56 -3.83 4.84
N VAL A 119 -6.36 -3.66 4.35
CA VAL A 119 -5.86 -2.38 3.86
C VAL A 119 -5.41 -2.53 2.42
N SER A 120 -5.77 -1.57 1.59
CA SER A 120 -5.26 -1.44 0.24
C SER A 120 -4.71 -0.03 0.05
N VAL A 121 -3.63 0.07 -0.69
CA VAL A 121 -3.00 1.36 -1.01
C VAL A 121 -2.76 1.44 -2.51
N ARG A 122 -2.99 2.61 -3.08
CA ARG A 122 -2.61 2.94 -4.46
C ARG A 122 -1.99 4.32 -4.53
N SER A 123 -1.12 4.54 -5.49
CA SER A 123 -0.56 5.86 -5.79
C SER A 123 -1.49 6.65 -6.71
N TYR A 124 -1.36 7.97 -6.71
CA TYR A 124 -1.99 8.86 -7.70
C TYR A 124 -1.02 9.96 -8.14
N ASN A 125 -1.22 10.45 -9.35
CA ASN A 125 -0.43 11.55 -9.94
C ASN A 125 -1.17 12.90 -9.85
N SER A 126 -0.56 13.95 -10.41
CA SER A 126 -1.12 15.31 -10.44
C SER A 126 -2.41 15.46 -11.25
N LYS A 127 -2.75 14.47 -12.07
CA LYS A 127 -3.99 14.43 -12.85
C LYS A 127 -5.09 13.62 -12.17
N ASN A 128 -4.86 13.12 -10.95
CA ASN A 128 -5.75 12.19 -10.24
C ASN A 128 -5.95 10.84 -10.96
N GLU A 129 -4.96 10.41 -11.74
CA GLU A 129 -4.91 9.06 -12.27
C GLU A 129 -4.30 8.14 -11.22
N TYR A 130 -4.83 6.93 -11.08
CA TYR A 130 -4.49 6.00 -10.00
C TYR A 130 -3.77 4.76 -10.54
N SER A 131 -2.83 4.24 -9.75
CA SER A 131 -2.31 2.88 -9.94
C SER A 131 -3.35 1.83 -9.58
N ILE A 132 -3.04 0.56 -9.83
CA ILE A 132 -3.78 -0.56 -9.23
C ILE A 132 -3.59 -0.57 -7.71
N TRP A 133 -4.43 -1.34 -7.02
CA TRP A 133 -4.38 -1.46 -5.56
C TRP A 133 -3.40 -2.55 -5.11
N MET A 134 -2.47 -2.20 -4.24
CA MET A 134 -1.75 -3.17 -3.43
C MET A 134 -2.49 -3.42 -2.12
N SER A 135 -2.62 -4.68 -1.70
CA SER A 135 -3.44 -5.07 -0.54
C SER A 135 -2.66 -5.88 0.48
N SER A 136 -2.99 -5.71 1.76
CA SER A 136 -2.50 -6.49 2.88
C SER A 136 -3.53 -6.58 4.00
N LYS A 137 -3.31 -7.51 4.94
CA LYS A 137 -4.15 -7.70 6.12
C LYS A 137 -3.32 -7.74 7.39
N GLU A 138 -3.86 -7.23 8.49
CA GLU A 138 -3.25 -7.30 9.81
C GLU A 138 -4.33 -7.54 10.87
N SER A 139 -4.02 -8.44 11.82
CA SER A 139 -4.88 -8.71 12.97
C SER A 139 -4.46 -7.91 14.19
N ILE A 140 -5.43 -7.31 14.87
CA ILE A 140 -5.21 -6.69 16.17
C ILE A 140 -5.29 -7.76 17.23
N SER A 141 -4.16 -8.07 17.85
CA SER A 141 -4.07 -8.91 19.03
C SER A 141 -3.61 -8.10 20.23
N LEU A 142 -4.03 -8.51 21.43
CA LEU A 142 -3.42 -7.99 22.64
C LEU A 142 -1.94 -8.35 22.65
N ALA A 143 -1.13 -7.40 23.08
CA ALA A 143 0.24 -7.71 23.40
C ALA A 143 0.28 -8.74 24.54
N ALA A 144 1.21 -9.69 24.48
CA ALA A 144 1.41 -10.64 25.59
C ALA A 144 1.70 -9.90 26.90
N VAL A 145 1.20 -10.46 28.00
CA VAL A 145 1.54 -9.95 29.33
C VAL A 145 3.05 -10.08 29.52
N LYS A 146 3.70 -8.99 29.92
CA LYS A 146 5.15 -8.92 30.14
C LYS A 146 5.46 -8.52 31.57
N SER A 147 6.70 -8.79 31.98
CA SER A 147 7.23 -8.40 33.29
C SER A 147 6.40 -9.00 34.45
N ILE A 148 6.03 -10.28 34.32
CA ILE A 148 5.37 -10.99 35.42
C ILE A 148 6.39 -11.20 36.52
N LYS A 149 6.04 -10.76 37.74
CA LYS A 149 6.83 -10.94 38.96
C LYS A 149 5.94 -11.55 40.02
N ALA A 150 6.50 -12.44 40.80
CA ALA A 150 5.86 -13.02 41.99
C ALA A 150 6.70 -12.70 43.24
N SER A 151 6.10 -12.35 44.34
CA SER A 151 6.71 -12.21 45.66
C SER A 151 5.89 -12.95 46.70
N TYR A 152 6.55 -13.64 47.61
CA TYR A 152 5.94 -14.38 48.70
C TYR A 152 6.10 -13.60 50.00
N ASP A 153 5.04 -13.47 50.77
CA ASP A 153 5.01 -12.91 52.13
C ASP A 153 4.75 -14.06 53.11
N GLU A 154 5.80 -14.51 53.77
CA GLU A 154 5.75 -15.62 54.76
C GLU A 154 4.83 -15.32 55.92
N LYS A 155 4.83 -14.07 56.42
CA LYS A 155 4.01 -13.71 57.59
C LYS A 155 2.54 -13.74 57.29
N LYS A 156 2.16 -13.45 56.05
CA LYS A 156 0.78 -13.45 55.61
C LYS A 156 0.38 -14.71 54.83
N ASN A 157 1.35 -15.58 54.56
CA ASN A 157 1.17 -16.76 53.73
C ASN A 157 0.49 -16.43 52.36
N THR A 158 0.96 -15.34 51.72
CA THR A 158 0.38 -14.84 50.47
C THR A 158 1.40 -14.70 49.39
N VAL A 159 0.97 -14.90 48.14
CA VAL A 159 1.76 -14.62 46.94
C VAL A 159 1.15 -13.41 46.21
N LYS A 160 1.96 -12.40 45.99
CA LYS A 160 1.56 -11.25 45.16
C LYS A 160 2.15 -11.41 43.76
N ILE A 161 1.28 -11.39 42.75
CA ILE A 161 1.68 -11.43 41.35
C ILE A 161 1.45 -10.05 40.75
N THR A 162 2.44 -9.52 40.07
CA THR A 162 2.39 -8.24 39.38
C THR A 162 2.84 -8.39 37.93
N TRP A 163 2.30 -7.55 37.07
CA TRP A 163 2.66 -7.52 35.65
C TRP A 163 2.52 -6.11 35.08
N LYS A 164 3.11 -5.89 33.90
CA LYS A 164 2.97 -4.62 33.19
C LYS A 164 1.58 -4.57 32.53
N LYS A 165 0.86 -3.47 32.70
CA LYS A 165 -0.45 -3.23 32.06
C LYS A 165 -0.34 -3.40 30.54
N VAL A 166 -1.27 -4.15 29.98
CA VAL A 166 -1.41 -4.33 28.53
C VAL A 166 -2.42 -3.30 28.02
N ALA A 167 -1.99 -2.47 27.07
CA ALA A 167 -2.89 -1.48 26.47
C ALA A 167 -4.08 -2.18 25.78
N GLY A 168 -5.29 -1.71 26.05
CA GLY A 168 -6.52 -2.27 25.51
C GLY A 168 -7.08 -3.50 26.25
N ALA A 169 -6.37 -4.06 27.24
CA ALA A 169 -6.93 -5.15 28.05
C ALA A 169 -8.10 -4.64 28.89
N LYS A 170 -9.27 -5.29 28.77
CA LYS A 170 -10.46 -5.01 29.59
C LYS A 170 -10.38 -5.72 30.94
N TYR A 171 -9.74 -6.90 31.01
CA TYR A 171 -9.54 -7.70 32.22
C TYR A 171 -8.36 -8.64 32.09
N TYR A 172 -7.92 -9.20 33.20
CA TYR A 172 -6.91 -10.23 33.28
C TYR A 172 -7.49 -11.45 34.01
N LYS A 173 -7.10 -12.65 33.60
CA LYS A 173 -7.36 -13.89 34.31
C LYS A 173 -6.05 -14.45 34.80
N VAL A 174 -5.99 -14.80 36.09
CA VAL A 174 -4.84 -15.46 36.71
C VAL A 174 -5.27 -16.88 37.06
N PHE A 175 -4.50 -17.85 36.64
CA PHE A 175 -4.73 -19.26 36.94
C PHE A 175 -3.60 -19.76 37.83
N ARG A 176 -3.96 -20.63 38.78
CA ARG A 176 -3.05 -21.41 39.60
C ARG A 176 -3.27 -22.87 39.28
N SER A 177 -2.22 -23.61 38.93
CA SER A 177 -2.15 -25.07 38.83
C SER A 177 -1.49 -25.63 40.09
#